data_fc5d43f99b8860f39dc41b5fb01a7213
#
_entry.id   fc5d43f99b8860f39dc41b5fb01a7213
#
_cell.length_a   1.000
_cell.length_b   1.000
_cell.length_c   1.000
_cell.angle_alpha   90.00
_cell.angle_beta   90.00
_cell.angle_gamma   90.00
#
_symmetry.space_group_name_H-M   'P 1'
#
loop_
_entity.id
_entity.type
_entity.pdbx_description
1 polymer ?
#
loop_
_entity_poly.entity_id
_entity_poly.type
_entity_poly.pdbx_seq_one_letter_code
_entity_poly.pdbx_strand_id
1 'polypeptide(L)'
;MRLIQRISNYTLTKSDNLVRIICILSVIGPVITVSAGFWDAISHLQKEPEFFWSPSHMIVYTGVSMITAAAILGGILIIRKSINSSLKTGIKLVMVGSVIQIISGFGDSLSHEIFGIDGLVSWSHQPLELGLVLGSLGGLLILKNKEHTKLKILLPFSIVTFLFFTIWLGFNIVLIFGHIIQCIPVYEIFSSGCAIL
;
A
#
# COMPACT_ATOMS: atom_id res chain seq x y z
N MET A 1 -7.04 -15.57 27.37
CA MET A 1 -7.14 -16.71 26.43
C MET A 1 -8.56 -16.94 25.89
N ARG A 2 -9.62 -17.05 26.72
CA ARG A 2 -11.00 -17.33 26.24
C ARG A 2 -11.62 -16.27 25.32
N LEU A 3 -11.29 -14.98 25.48
CA LEU A 3 -11.83 -13.89 24.64
C LEU A 3 -11.24 -13.95 23.21
N ILE A 4 -9.94 -14.11 23.10
CA ILE A 4 -9.22 -14.24 21.81
C ILE A 4 -9.72 -15.49 21.05
N GLN A 5 -9.95 -16.59 21.74
CA GLN A 5 -10.50 -17.81 21.17
C GLN A 5 -11.95 -17.63 20.69
N ARG A 6 -12.79 -16.86 21.41
CA ARG A 6 -14.15 -16.52 20.98
C ARG A 6 -14.16 -15.63 19.75
N ILE A 7 -13.32 -14.58 19.73
CA ILE A 7 -13.19 -13.67 18.58
C ILE A 7 -12.66 -14.45 17.36
N SER A 8 -11.63 -15.27 17.54
CA SER A 8 -11.07 -16.13 16.48
C SER A 8 -12.12 -17.07 15.90
N ASN A 9 -12.87 -17.77 16.75
CA ASN A 9 -13.93 -18.68 16.28
C ASN A 9 -15.07 -17.93 15.57
N TYR A 10 -15.48 -16.78 16.07
CA TYR A 10 -16.55 -16.00 15.47
C TYR A 10 -16.17 -15.41 14.10
N THR A 11 -14.93 -14.90 13.95
CA THR A 11 -14.44 -14.34 12.69
C THR A 11 -14.07 -15.40 11.67
N LEU A 12 -13.49 -16.51 12.09
CA LEU A 12 -13.00 -17.56 11.19
C LEU A 12 -14.07 -18.58 10.80
N THR A 13 -15.15 -18.74 11.58
CA THR A 13 -16.24 -19.68 11.24
C THR A 13 -17.26 -19.09 10.29
N LYS A 14 -17.55 -17.78 10.34
CA LYS A 14 -18.40 -17.11 9.37
C LYS A 14 -17.56 -16.53 8.23
N SER A 15 -17.49 -17.22 7.10
CA SER A 15 -16.75 -16.76 5.92
C SER A 15 -17.09 -15.34 5.47
N ASP A 16 -18.33 -14.91 5.66
CA ASP A 16 -18.80 -13.58 5.30
C ASP A 16 -18.15 -12.48 6.15
N ASN A 17 -17.97 -12.72 7.46
CA ASN A 17 -17.28 -11.79 8.32
C ASN A 17 -15.81 -11.67 7.96
N LEU A 18 -15.16 -12.80 7.63
CA LEU A 18 -13.75 -12.80 7.22
C LEU A 18 -13.56 -12.02 5.90
N VAL A 19 -14.38 -12.28 4.89
CA VAL A 19 -14.32 -11.53 3.64
C VAL A 19 -14.62 -10.05 3.86
N ARG A 20 -15.53 -9.70 4.77
CA ARG A 20 -15.82 -8.31 5.14
C ARG A 20 -14.60 -7.62 5.74
N ILE A 21 -13.90 -8.29 6.67
CA ILE A 21 -12.68 -7.75 7.29
C ILE A 21 -11.59 -7.57 6.22
N ILE A 22 -11.35 -8.58 5.38
CA ILE A 22 -10.37 -8.50 4.29
C ILE A 22 -10.70 -7.32 3.37
N CYS A 23 -11.97 -7.14 3.01
CA CYS A 23 -12.42 -6.03 2.18
C CYS A 23 -12.13 -4.67 2.83
N ILE A 24 -12.48 -4.50 4.10
CA ILE A 24 -12.24 -3.23 4.83
C ILE A 24 -10.74 -2.93 4.90
N LEU A 25 -9.94 -3.90 5.30
CA LEU A 25 -8.49 -3.72 5.45
C LEU A 25 -7.82 -3.42 4.11
N SER A 26 -8.21 -4.12 3.03
CA SER A 26 -7.64 -3.92 1.70
C SER A 26 -8.06 -2.62 1.00
N VAL A 27 -9.10 -1.94 1.51
CA VAL A 27 -9.52 -0.62 1.00
C VAL A 27 -9.00 0.50 1.90
N ILE A 28 -9.15 0.38 3.21
CA ILE A 28 -8.74 1.44 4.16
C ILE A 28 -7.22 1.53 4.26
N GLY A 29 -6.50 0.41 4.20
CA GLY A 29 -5.03 0.42 4.22
C GLY A 29 -4.44 1.35 3.15
N PRO A 30 -4.74 1.17 1.85
CA PRO A 30 -4.29 2.07 0.79
C PRO A 30 -4.72 3.54 0.99
N VAL A 31 -5.92 3.80 1.52
CA VAL A 31 -6.37 5.17 1.82
C VAL A 31 -5.47 5.83 2.86
N ILE A 32 -5.14 5.10 3.94
CA ILE A 32 -4.23 5.59 4.97
C ILE A 32 -2.84 5.84 4.38
N THR A 33 -2.33 4.89 3.57
CA THR A 33 -1.01 5.02 2.93
C THR A 33 -0.94 6.25 2.02
N VAL A 34 -1.96 6.52 1.19
CA VAL A 34 -1.96 7.69 0.31
C VAL A 34 -2.03 8.99 1.10
N SER A 35 -2.83 9.01 2.17
CA SER A 35 -2.95 10.20 3.02
C SER A 35 -1.62 10.51 3.73
N ALA A 36 -0.93 9.49 4.20
CA ALA A 36 0.39 9.62 4.81
C ALA A 36 1.47 10.01 3.79
N GLY A 37 1.41 9.47 2.57
CA GLY A 37 2.30 9.84 1.47
C GLY A 37 2.19 11.32 1.10
N PHE A 38 0.99 11.91 1.13
CA PHE A 38 0.83 13.36 0.98
C PHE A 38 1.48 14.14 2.12
N TRP A 39 1.32 13.70 3.35
CA TRP A 39 2.01 14.32 4.48
C TRP A 39 3.51 14.24 4.32
N ASP A 40 4.01 13.07 4.00
CA ASP A 40 5.43 12.82 3.77
C ASP A 40 6.01 13.75 2.68
N ALA A 41 5.31 13.86 1.54
CA ALA A 41 5.68 14.77 0.48
C ALA A 41 5.74 16.25 0.94
N ILE A 42 4.83 16.67 1.82
CA ILE A 42 4.83 18.02 2.39
C ILE A 42 6.03 18.21 3.32
N SER A 43 6.33 17.22 4.17
CA SER A 43 7.51 17.26 5.07
C SER A 43 8.81 17.39 4.27
N HIS A 44 8.95 16.66 3.17
CA HIS A 44 10.06 16.81 2.25
C HIS A 44 10.18 18.23 1.67
N LEU A 45 9.09 18.81 1.20
CA LEU A 45 9.06 20.18 0.68
C LEU A 45 9.43 21.22 1.75
N GLN A 46 9.09 20.95 3.01
CA GLN A 46 9.40 21.81 4.15
C GLN A 46 10.83 21.59 4.68
N LYS A 47 11.55 20.62 4.12
CA LYS A 47 12.90 20.23 4.56
C LYS A 47 12.95 19.80 6.03
N GLU A 48 11.89 19.13 6.49
CA GLU A 48 11.87 18.53 7.82
C GLU A 48 12.88 17.38 7.90
N PRO A 49 13.54 17.18 9.05
CA PRO A 49 14.43 16.04 9.24
C PRO A 49 13.68 14.73 9.08
N GLU A 50 14.16 13.88 8.18
CA GLU A 50 13.53 12.63 7.86
C GLU A 50 14.33 11.45 8.42
N PHE A 51 13.62 10.49 8.98
CA PHE A 51 14.18 9.22 9.46
C PHE A 51 13.12 8.13 9.40
N PHE A 52 13.56 6.89 9.43
CA PHE A 52 12.70 5.70 9.29
C PHE A 52 11.44 5.72 10.18
N TRP A 53 11.53 6.33 11.36
CA TRP A 53 10.43 6.43 12.34
C TRP A 53 9.73 7.79 12.34
N SER A 54 9.83 8.57 11.27
CA SER A 54 9.09 9.83 11.16
C SER A 54 7.59 9.59 11.27
N PRO A 55 6.80 10.55 11.78
CA PRO A 55 5.36 10.36 11.96
C PRO A 55 4.62 9.99 10.67
N SER A 56 5.00 10.57 9.53
CA SER A 56 4.47 10.25 8.20
C SER A 56 4.70 8.78 7.86
N HIS A 57 5.94 8.29 8.01
CA HIS A 57 6.30 6.89 7.77
C HIS A 57 5.54 5.92 8.68
N MET A 58 5.37 6.25 9.96
CA MET A 58 4.60 5.41 10.89
C MET A 58 3.15 5.21 10.43
N ILE A 59 2.55 6.23 9.83
CA ILE A 59 1.19 6.11 9.28
C ILE A 59 1.21 5.32 7.97
N VAL A 60 2.22 5.49 7.10
CA VAL A 60 2.44 4.62 5.93
C VAL A 60 2.53 3.16 6.36
N TYR A 61 3.36 2.84 7.36
CA TYR A 61 3.51 1.46 7.87
C TYR A 61 2.21 0.90 8.44
N THR A 62 1.37 1.75 9.05
CA THR A 62 0.05 1.34 9.51
C THR A 62 -0.82 0.91 8.34
N GLY A 63 -0.87 1.68 7.25
CA GLY A 63 -1.60 1.33 6.03
C GLY A 63 -1.10 0.04 5.39
N VAL A 64 0.22 -0.10 5.24
CA VAL A 64 0.87 -1.32 4.72
C VAL A 64 0.58 -2.53 5.61
N SER A 65 0.60 -2.37 6.94
CA SER A 65 0.27 -3.43 7.89
C SER A 65 -1.19 -3.90 7.73
N MET A 66 -2.12 -2.99 7.44
CA MET A 66 -3.52 -3.35 7.17
C MET A 66 -3.63 -4.16 5.87
N ILE A 67 -2.93 -3.77 4.80
CA ILE A 67 -2.89 -4.52 3.53
C ILE A 67 -2.30 -5.92 3.77
N THR A 68 -1.23 -6.00 4.56
CA THR A 68 -0.58 -7.27 4.93
C THR A 68 -1.51 -8.17 5.74
N ALA A 69 -2.23 -7.61 6.70
CA ALA A 69 -3.24 -8.35 7.45
C ALA A 69 -4.36 -8.88 6.53
N ALA A 70 -4.81 -8.07 5.57
CA ALA A 70 -5.77 -8.51 4.55
C ALA A 70 -5.21 -9.65 3.69
N ALA A 71 -3.93 -9.58 3.30
CA ALA A 71 -3.23 -10.63 2.56
C ALA A 71 -3.18 -11.95 3.32
N ILE A 72 -2.78 -11.93 4.59
CA ILE A 72 -2.70 -13.11 5.45
C ILE A 72 -4.09 -13.74 5.64
N LEU A 73 -5.09 -12.93 6.00
CA LEU A 73 -6.46 -13.39 6.19
C LEU A 73 -7.05 -13.94 4.89
N GLY A 74 -6.75 -13.31 3.76
CA GLY A 74 -7.14 -13.75 2.43
C GLY A 74 -6.50 -15.09 2.05
N GLY A 75 -5.22 -15.27 2.33
CA GLY A 75 -4.52 -16.54 2.14
C GLY A 75 -5.16 -17.68 2.94
N ILE A 76 -5.47 -17.42 4.22
CA ILE A 76 -6.20 -18.38 5.07
C ILE A 76 -7.56 -18.75 4.48
N LEU A 77 -8.29 -17.75 3.95
CA LEU A 77 -9.59 -17.96 3.32
C LEU A 77 -9.49 -18.85 2.08
N ILE A 78 -8.50 -18.60 1.19
CA ILE A 78 -8.26 -19.40 -0.03
C ILE A 78 -7.95 -20.86 0.32
N ILE A 79 -7.17 -21.11 1.38
CA ILE A 79 -6.78 -22.47 1.79
C ILE A 79 -7.99 -23.20 2.39
N ARG A 80 -8.82 -22.51 3.18
CA ARG A 80 -9.90 -23.15 3.95
C ARG A 80 -11.22 -23.32 3.19
N LYS A 81 -11.47 -22.54 2.16
CA LYS A 81 -12.77 -22.51 1.47
C LYS A 81 -12.61 -22.37 -0.04
N SER A 82 -13.52 -23.04 -0.74
CA SER A 82 -13.73 -22.75 -2.16
C SER A 82 -14.44 -21.39 -2.27
N ILE A 83 -13.81 -20.46 -2.96
CA ILE A 83 -14.32 -19.11 -3.23
C ILE A 83 -14.37 -18.88 -4.74
N ASN A 84 -15.21 -17.93 -5.16
CA ASN A 84 -15.33 -17.64 -6.59
C ASN A 84 -14.00 -17.09 -7.18
N SER A 85 -13.83 -17.25 -8.47
CA SER A 85 -12.59 -16.89 -9.19
C SER A 85 -12.23 -15.42 -9.03
N SER A 86 -13.19 -14.51 -9.11
CA SER A 86 -12.93 -13.07 -9.01
C SER A 86 -12.49 -12.64 -7.62
N LEU A 87 -13.11 -13.16 -6.56
CA LEU A 87 -12.69 -12.93 -5.18
C LEU A 87 -11.28 -13.48 -4.94
N LYS A 88 -10.99 -14.67 -5.46
CA LYS A 88 -9.67 -15.30 -5.39
C LYS A 88 -8.60 -14.46 -6.09
N THR A 89 -8.90 -13.89 -7.25
CA THR A 89 -8.00 -12.98 -7.97
C THR A 89 -7.73 -11.72 -7.18
N GLY A 90 -8.76 -11.07 -6.64
CA GLY A 90 -8.59 -9.90 -5.79
C GLY A 90 -7.69 -10.17 -4.58
N ILE A 91 -7.92 -11.28 -3.87
CA ILE A 91 -7.08 -11.68 -2.72
C ILE A 91 -5.63 -11.94 -3.16
N LYS A 92 -5.41 -12.63 -4.29
CA LYS A 92 -4.06 -12.88 -4.79
C LYS A 92 -3.32 -11.58 -5.12
N LEU A 93 -4.00 -10.60 -5.70
CA LEU A 93 -3.40 -9.28 -5.97
C LEU A 93 -3.02 -8.56 -4.68
N VAL A 94 -3.88 -8.60 -3.65
CA VAL A 94 -3.54 -8.05 -2.33
C VAL A 94 -2.33 -8.77 -1.74
N MET A 95 -2.24 -10.09 -1.86
CA MET A 95 -1.09 -10.88 -1.37
C MET A 95 0.20 -10.50 -2.09
N VAL A 96 0.18 -10.46 -3.41
CA VAL A 96 1.36 -10.10 -4.23
C VAL A 96 1.77 -8.66 -3.94
N GLY A 97 0.81 -7.73 -3.93
CA GLY A 97 1.07 -6.33 -3.60
C GLY A 97 1.68 -6.16 -2.21
N SER A 98 1.17 -6.87 -1.20
CA SER A 98 1.71 -6.85 0.17
C SER A 98 3.14 -7.38 0.25
N VAL A 99 3.44 -8.50 -0.43
CA VAL A 99 4.81 -9.06 -0.46
C VAL A 99 5.79 -8.08 -1.10
N ILE A 100 5.40 -7.48 -2.24
CA ILE A 100 6.22 -6.47 -2.91
C ILE A 100 6.46 -5.28 -1.98
N GLN A 101 5.43 -4.74 -1.31
CA GLN A 101 5.58 -3.61 -0.40
C GLN A 101 6.52 -3.90 0.76
N ILE A 102 6.43 -5.08 1.39
CA ILE A 102 7.31 -5.45 2.50
C ILE A 102 8.76 -5.53 2.04
N ILE A 103 9.01 -6.24 0.94
CA ILE A 103 10.37 -6.42 0.41
C ILE A 103 10.95 -5.07 -0.03
N SER A 104 10.16 -4.28 -0.74
CA SER A 104 10.59 -2.99 -1.27
C SER A 104 10.78 -1.95 -0.18
N GLY A 105 9.92 -1.92 0.85
CA GLY A 105 10.08 -0.99 1.97
C GLY A 105 11.35 -1.27 2.76
N PHE A 106 11.69 -2.55 2.94
CA PHE A 106 12.98 -2.91 3.54
C PHE A 106 14.16 -2.55 2.61
N GLY A 107 14.03 -2.82 1.30
CA GLY A 107 15.03 -2.48 0.30
C GLY A 107 15.26 -0.98 0.17
N ASP A 108 14.20 -0.19 0.26
CA ASP A 108 14.22 1.26 0.24
C ASP A 108 14.95 1.83 1.46
N SER A 109 14.62 1.36 2.66
CA SER A 109 15.32 1.72 3.89
C SER A 109 16.83 1.43 3.81
N LEU A 110 17.19 0.26 3.27
CA LEU A 110 18.59 -0.11 3.07
C LEU A 110 19.28 0.77 2.02
N SER A 111 18.55 1.15 0.96
CA SER A 111 19.04 2.08 -0.06
C SER A 111 19.39 3.44 0.55
N HIS A 112 18.54 3.96 1.43
CA HIS A 112 18.79 5.21 2.14
C HIS A 112 20.00 5.15 3.05
N GLU A 113 20.26 4.01 3.70
CA GLU A 113 21.47 3.84 4.53
C GLU A 113 22.76 3.80 3.70
N ILE A 114 22.72 3.22 2.50
CA ILE A 114 23.91 3.02 1.67
C ILE A 114 24.18 4.22 0.77
N PHE A 115 23.15 4.77 0.14
CA PHE A 115 23.27 5.80 -0.91
C PHE A 115 22.80 7.18 -0.45
N GLY A 116 22.27 7.28 0.76
CA GLY A 116 21.62 8.49 1.26
C GLY A 116 20.15 8.56 0.88
N ILE A 117 19.44 9.53 1.47
CA ILE A 117 18.00 9.73 1.23
C ILE A 117 17.83 10.23 -0.21
N ASP A 118 17.08 9.50 -1.01
CA ASP A 118 16.65 9.90 -2.35
C ASP A 118 15.24 10.55 -2.28
N GLY A 119 14.82 11.19 -3.34
CA GLY A 119 13.51 11.88 -3.37
C GLY A 119 12.35 10.92 -3.61
N LEU A 120 11.14 11.48 -3.57
CA LEU A 120 9.88 10.75 -3.80
C LEU A 120 9.85 10.02 -5.16
N VAL A 121 10.58 10.51 -6.15
CA VAL A 121 10.68 9.87 -7.47
C VAL A 121 12.04 9.22 -7.60
N SER A 122 12.16 8.01 -7.09
CA SER A 122 13.39 7.23 -7.11
C SER A 122 13.15 5.81 -7.60
N TRP A 123 14.22 5.11 -7.97
CA TRP A 123 14.11 3.71 -8.37
C TRP A 123 13.72 2.79 -7.22
N SER A 124 14.12 3.12 -5.99
CA SER A 124 13.80 2.36 -4.79
C SER A 124 12.31 2.35 -4.48
N HIS A 125 11.59 3.46 -4.77
CA HIS A 125 10.17 3.61 -4.54
C HIS A 125 9.28 2.91 -5.59
N GLN A 126 9.77 2.68 -6.84
CA GLN A 126 8.93 2.13 -7.90
C GLN A 126 8.31 0.76 -7.56
N PRO A 127 9.02 -0.20 -6.97
CA PRO A 127 8.41 -1.45 -6.55
C PRO A 127 7.39 -1.27 -5.41
N LEU A 128 7.63 -0.32 -4.47
CA LEU A 128 6.68 0.03 -3.43
C LEU A 128 5.34 0.50 -4.03
N GLU A 129 5.42 1.42 -4.98
CA GLU A 129 4.26 1.98 -5.69
C GLU A 129 3.52 0.91 -6.48
N LEU A 130 4.25 0.00 -7.16
CA LEU A 130 3.64 -1.14 -7.84
C LEU A 130 2.87 -2.04 -6.85
N GLY A 131 3.43 -2.28 -5.67
CA GLY A 131 2.76 -3.02 -4.60
C GLY A 131 1.47 -2.36 -4.15
N LEU A 132 1.44 -1.01 -4.07
CA LEU A 132 0.25 -0.23 -3.73
C LEU A 132 -0.82 -0.30 -4.84
N VAL A 133 -0.41 -0.23 -6.12
CA VAL A 133 -1.33 -0.42 -7.26
C VAL A 133 -1.99 -1.80 -7.20
N LEU A 134 -1.21 -2.86 -7.02
CA LEU A 134 -1.72 -4.23 -6.96
C LEU A 134 -2.63 -4.45 -5.74
N GLY A 135 -2.23 -3.93 -4.58
CA GLY A 135 -3.02 -4.01 -3.34
C GLY A 135 -4.37 -3.29 -3.47
N SER A 136 -4.37 -2.07 -4.00
CA SER A 136 -5.59 -1.27 -4.20
C SER A 136 -6.50 -1.87 -5.27
N LEU A 137 -5.96 -2.37 -6.40
CA LEU A 137 -6.72 -3.11 -7.40
C LEU A 137 -7.34 -4.37 -6.80
N GLY A 138 -6.58 -5.12 -6.01
CA GLY A 138 -7.07 -6.29 -5.30
C GLY A 138 -8.23 -5.95 -4.37
N GLY A 139 -8.11 -4.89 -3.58
CA GLY A 139 -9.17 -4.37 -2.70
C GLY A 139 -10.44 -3.99 -3.47
N LEU A 140 -10.29 -3.30 -4.62
CA LEU A 140 -11.40 -2.95 -5.50
C LEU A 140 -12.12 -4.18 -6.04
N LEU A 141 -11.38 -5.21 -6.49
CA LEU A 141 -11.96 -6.46 -6.98
C LEU A 141 -12.67 -7.24 -5.86
N ILE A 142 -12.13 -7.26 -4.64
CA ILE A 142 -12.78 -7.88 -3.48
C ILE A 142 -14.08 -7.17 -3.16
N LEU A 143 -14.06 -5.83 -3.15
CA LEU A 143 -15.24 -5.01 -2.87
C LEU A 143 -16.34 -5.20 -3.93
N LYS A 144 -15.97 -5.25 -5.21
CA LYS A 144 -16.91 -5.47 -6.32
C LYS A 144 -17.65 -6.81 -6.21
N ASN A 145 -16.99 -7.83 -5.66
CA ASN A 145 -17.58 -9.16 -5.48
C ASN A 145 -18.52 -9.27 -4.29
N LYS A 146 -18.66 -8.23 -3.48
CA LYS A 146 -19.49 -8.28 -2.29
C LYS A 146 -20.90 -7.77 -2.55
N GLU A 147 -21.86 -8.64 -2.27
CA GLU A 147 -23.28 -8.32 -2.27
C GLU A 147 -23.69 -7.43 -1.09
N HIS A 148 -22.80 -7.21 -0.12
CA HIS A 148 -23.10 -6.38 1.05
C HIS A 148 -23.23 -4.90 0.69
N THR A 149 -24.46 -4.44 0.57
CA THR A 149 -24.82 -3.05 0.26
C THR A 149 -24.15 -2.03 1.18
N LYS A 150 -23.90 -2.38 2.45
CA LYS A 150 -23.23 -1.48 3.42
C LYS A 150 -21.77 -1.17 3.10
N LEU A 151 -21.04 -2.07 2.43
CA LEU A 151 -19.66 -1.84 2.05
C LEU A 151 -19.50 -1.03 0.75
N LYS A 152 -20.59 -0.82 0.00
CA LYS A 152 -20.56 -0.01 -1.23
C LYS A 152 -20.15 1.44 -0.98
N ILE A 153 -20.28 1.94 0.26
CA ILE A 153 -19.78 3.26 0.65
C ILE A 153 -18.25 3.38 0.49
N LEU A 154 -17.53 2.27 0.51
CA LEU A 154 -16.07 2.25 0.32
C LEU A 154 -15.67 2.28 -1.16
N LEU A 155 -16.62 2.10 -2.09
CA LEU A 155 -16.32 2.00 -3.53
C LEU A 155 -15.64 3.25 -4.09
N PRO A 156 -16.12 4.48 -3.86
CA PRO A 156 -15.44 5.67 -4.35
C PRO A 156 -14.01 5.79 -3.82
N PHE A 157 -13.78 5.50 -2.53
CA PHE A 157 -12.45 5.51 -1.94
C PHE A 157 -11.53 4.49 -2.61
N SER A 158 -12.00 3.28 -2.84
CA SER A 158 -11.23 2.22 -3.50
C SER A 158 -10.87 2.59 -4.94
N ILE A 159 -11.81 3.19 -5.69
CA ILE A 159 -11.55 3.65 -7.07
C ILE A 159 -10.54 4.79 -7.08
N VAL A 160 -10.75 5.82 -6.26
CA VAL A 160 -9.86 6.99 -6.18
C VAL A 160 -8.45 6.56 -5.80
N THR A 161 -8.30 5.71 -4.79
CA THR A 161 -6.99 5.23 -4.34
C THR A 161 -6.28 4.40 -5.42
N PHE A 162 -7.00 3.52 -6.10
CA PHE A 162 -6.44 2.74 -7.22
C PHE A 162 -5.99 3.64 -8.37
N LEU A 163 -6.83 4.59 -8.78
CA LEU A 163 -6.48 5.54 -9.84
C LEU A 163 -5.30 6.41 -9.45
N PHE A 164 -5.28 6.90 -8.20
CA PHE A 164 -4.18 7.71 -7.69
C PHE A 164 -2.84 6.96 -7.80
N PHE A 165 -2.74 5.76 -7.24
CA PHE A 165 -1.49 5.00 -7.30
C PHE A 165 -1.09 4.61 -8.72
N THR A 166 -2.06 4.32 -9.60
CA THR A 166 -1.78 4.00 -10.99
C THR A 166 -1.22 5.21 -11.76
N ILE A 167 -1.83 6.38 -11.56
CA ILE A 167 -1.39 7.62 -12.20
C ILE A 167 -0.04 8.03 -11.63
N TRP A 168 0.15 7.95 -10.32
CA TRP A 168 1.40 8.29 -9.65
C TRP A 168 2.55 7.40 -10.12
N LEU A 169 2.40 6.09 -10.11
CA LEU A 169 3.39 5.15 -10.64
C LEU A 169 3.69 5.44 -12.13
N GLY A 170 2.66 5.64 -12.95
CA GLY A 170 2.83 5.96 -14.36
C GLY A 170 3.59 7.27 -14.57
N PHE A 171 3.29 8.30 -13.79
CA PHE A 171 3.98 9.58 -13.82
C PHE A 171 5.46 9.42 -13.44
N ASN A 172 5.77 8.71 -12.35
CA ASN A 172 7.14 8.46 -11.92
C ASN A 172 7.94 7.69 -12.97
N ILE A 173 7.36 6.64 -13.56
CA ILE A 173 7.99 5.88 -14.64
C ILE A 173 8.33 6.78 -15.84
N VAL A 174 7.41 7.67 -16.24
CA VAL A 174 7.65 8.61 -17.35
C VAL A 174 8.77 9.58 -17.00
N LEU A 175 8.81 10.11 -15.79
CA LEU A 175 9.87 11.03 -15.36
C LEU A 175 11.25 10.36 -15.34
N ILE A 176 11.33 9.13 -14.82
CA ILE A 176 12.59 8.38 -14.71
C ILE A 176 13.08 7.95 -16.10
N PHE A 177 12.25 7.31 -16.91
CA PHE A 177 12.65 6.83 -18.24
C PHE A 177 12.80 7.95 -19.27
N GLY A 178 12.06 9.06 -19.09
CA GLY A 178 12.23 10.26 -19.90
C GLY A 178 13.49 11.06 -19.58
N HIS A 179 14.28 10.63 -18.60
CA HIS A 179 15.45 11.36 -18.08
C HIS A 179 15.13 12.81 -17.68
N ILE A 180 13.88 13.08 -17.31
CA ILE A 180 13.43 14.40 -16.85
C ILE A 180 13.89 14.63 -15.42
N ILE A 181 13.98 13.57 -14.62
CA ILE A 181 14.55 13.59 -13.26
C ILE A 181 15.88 12.86 -13.32
N GLN A 182 16.93 13.57 -12.94
CA GLN A 182 18.23 12.98 -12.67
C GLN A 182 18.35 12.88 -11.15
N CYS A 183 18.36 11.66 -10.63
CA CYS A 183 18.69 11.40 -9.23
C CYS A 183 20.20 11.62 -9.02
N ILE A 184 20.61 12.87 -9.08
CA ILE A 184 21.91 13.30 -8.61
C ILE A 184 21.71 13.63 -7.12
N PRO A 185 22.61 13.18 -6.21
CA PRO A 185 22.54 13.60 -4.82
C PRO A 185 22.66 15.12 -4.76
N VAL A 186 21.54 15.81 -4.60
CA VAL A 186 21.45 17.27 -4.57
C VAL A 186 21.11 17.72 -3.15
N TYR A 187 21.70 17.07 -2.17
CA TYR A 187 21.51 17.34 -0.75
C TYR A 187 21.69 18.80 -0.37
N GLU A 188 22.53 19.50 -1.11
CA GLU A 188 22.79 20.93 -0.87
C GLU A 188 21.67 21.85 -1.38
N ILE A 189 20.88 21.39 -2.37
CA ILE A 189 19.86 22.20 -3.02
C ILE A 189 18.44 21.73 -2.61
N PHE A 190 18.23 20.42 -2.56
CA PHE A 190 16.93 19.82 -2.20
C PHE A 190 17.15 18.75 -1.13
N SER A 191 16.36 18.77 -0.07
CA SER A 191 16.41 17.76 1.00
C SER A 191 15.99 16.36 0.55
N SER A 192 15.61 16.18 -0.69
CA SER A 192 15.07 14.96 -1.26
C SER A 192 15.99 14.21 -2.22
N GLY A 193 17.25 14.60 -2.39
CA GLY A 193 18.23 13.86 -3.20
C GLY A 193 17.96 13.80 -4.71
N CYS A 194 16.78 14.14 -5.20
CA CYS A 194 16.46 14.19 -6.63
C CYS A 194 16.00 15.58 -7.04
N ALA A 195 16.65 16.16 -8.04
CA ALA A 195 16.23 17.40 -8.65
C ALA A 195 15.19 17.13 -9.75
N ILE A 196 14.12 17.88 -9.75
CA ILE A 196 13.24 18.01 -10.92
C ILE A 196 13.89 19.07 -11.80
N LEU A 197 14.30 18.67 -13.00
CA LEU A 197 14.82 19.59 -14.01
C LEU A 197 13.69 20.24 -14.76
#